data_cf37ee8b9e60b105aa1b83f886d773ea
#
_entry.id   cf37ee8b9e60b105aa1b83f886d773ea
#
_cell.length_a   1.000
_cell.length_b   1.000
_cell.length_c   1.000
_cell.angle_alpha   90.00
_cell.angle_beta   90.00
_cell.angle_gamma   90.00
#
_symmetry.space_group_name_H-M   'P 1'
#
loop_
_entity.id
_entity.type
_entity.pdbx_description
1 polymer ?
#
loop_
_entity_poly.entity_id
_entity_poly.type
_entity_poly.pdbx_seq_one_letter_code
_entity_poly.pdbx_strand_id
1 'polypeptide(L)' 'MKFAFLILGAFDEARDRAQIAGGAAQIVGVPDVEAACRQAQRLMDEGIGCIELCGAFGEAGARRVMQATG' A
#
# COMPACT_ATOMS: atom_id res chain seq x y z
N MET A 1 14.24 -7.27 -5.18
CA MET A 1 12.77 -7.11 -5.26
C MET A 1 12.36 -5.79 -4.64
N LYS A 2 11.49 -5.06 -5.31
CA LYS A 2 10.92 -3.84 -4.74
C LYS A 2 9.69 -4.17 -3.92
N PHE A 3 9.54 -3.52 -2.77
CA PHE A 3 8.38 -3.80 -1.94
C PHE A 3 7.79 -2.52 -1.33
N ALA A 4 6.54 -2.58 -0.93
CA ALA A 4 5.85 -1.47 -0.28
C ALA A 4 5.07 -1.96 0.93
N PHE A 5 4.92 -1.07 1.90
CA PHE A 5 4.14 -1.29 3.10
C PHE A 5 2.99 -0.28 3.11
N LEU A 6 1.76 -0.75 3.13
CA LEU A 6 0.58 0.12 3.28
C LEU A 6 0.12 0.11 4.72
N ILE A 7 -0.05 1.31 5.29
CA ILE A 7 -0.53 1.46 6.66
C ILE A 7 -1.87 2.20 6.65
N LEU A 8 -2.81 1.69 7.40
CA LEU A 8 -4.18 2.21 7.46
C LEU A 8 -4.37 2.99 8.74
N GLY A 9 -4.83 4.23 8.62
CA GLY A 9 -5.05 5.10 9.76
C GLY A 9 -5.44 6.50 9.32
N ALA A 10 -5.25 7.49 10.20
CA ALA A 10 -5.57 8.88 9.89
C ALA A 10 -4.47 9.50 9.03
N PHE A 11 -4.35 9.06 7.80
CA PHE A 11 -3.30 9.50 6.88
C PHE A 11 -3.89 10.18 5.64
N ASP A 12 -3.03 10.98 4.99
CA ASP A 12 -3.29 11.57 3.68
C ASP A 12 -2.40 10.83 2.68
N GLU A 13 -2.98 10.07 1.77
CA GLU A 13 -2.22 9.21 0.86
C GLU A 13 -1.28 9.96 -0.08
N ALA A 14 -1.53 11.25 -0.31
CA ALA A 14 -0.67 12.06 -1.17
C ALA A 14 0.59 12.54 -0.44
N ARG A 15 0.52 12.74 0.88
CA ARG A 15 1.61 13.33 1.66
C ARG A 15 2.27 12.35 2.61
N ASP A 16 1.52 11.40 3.16
CA ASP A 16 2.04 10.50 4.19
C ASP A 16 2.67 9.27 3.57
N ARG A 17 3.82 9.50 2.95
CA ARG A 17 4.55 8.46 2.25
C ARG A 17 6.05 8.74 2.26
N ALA A 18 6.85 7.69 2.17
CA ALA A 18 8.29 7.80 2.17
C ALA A 18 8.92 6.66 1.38
N GLN A 19 10.13 6.88 0.90
CA GLN A 19 10.89 5.89 0.14
C GLN A 19 12.30 5.81 0.66
N ILE A 20 12.89 4.63 0.55
CA ILE A 20 14.32 4.43 0.77
C ILE A 20 14.88 3.61 -0.40
N ALA A 21 16.19 3.59 -0.50
CA ALA A 21 16.88 2.81 -1.54
C ALA A 21 16.37 3.15 -2.95
N GLY A 22 16.14 4.45 -3.22
CA GLY A 22 15.70 4.90 -4.54
C GLY A 22 14.33 4.39 -4.97
N GLY A 23 13.45 4.10 -4.00
CA GLY A 23 12.11 3.57 -4.27
C GLY A 23 12.00 2.06 -4.20
N ALA A 24 13.11 1.36 -3.89
CA ALA A 24 13.05 -0.09 -3.74
C ALA A 24 12.20 -0.52 -2.55
N ALA A 25 12.10 0.32 -1.52
CA ALA A 25 11.22 0.10 -0.38
C ALA A 25 10.44 1.37 -0.13
N GLN A 26 9.12 1.25 0.02
CA GLN A 26 8.22 2.39 0.20
C GLN A 26 7.23 2.11 1.31
N ILE A 27 6.79 3.17 1.98
CA ILE A 27 5.68 3.10 2.93
C ILE A 27 4.66 4.17 2.54
N VAL A 28 3.39 3.80 2.53
CA VAL A 28 2.30 4.71 2.16
C VAL A 28 1.19 4.60 3.20
N GLY A 29 0.83 5.74 3.81
CA GLY A 29 -0.29 5.81 4.73
C GLY A 29 -1.57 6.08 3.96
N VAL A 30 -2.62 5.32 4.24
CA VAL A 30 -3.91 5.46 3.56
C VAL A 30 -5.04 5.65 4.58
N PRO A 31 -6.06 6.46 4.24
CA PRO A 31 -7.16 6.74 5.17
C PRO A 31 -8.23 5.65 5.20
N ASP A 32 -8.33 4.85 4.17
CA ASP A 32 -9.34 3.79 4.09
C ASP A 32 -8.90 2.68 3.11
N VAL A 33 -9.68 1.62 3.06
CA VAL A 33 -9.36 0.46 2.22
C VAL A 33 -9.45 0.79 0.73
N GLU A 34 -10.36 1.68 0.35
CA GLU A 34 -10.48 2.09 -1.06
C GLU A 34 -9.22 2.81 -1.53
N ALA A 35 -8.68 3.71 -0.70
CA ALA A 35 -7.41 4.37 -1.00
C ALA A 35 -6.27 3.35 -1.09
N ALA A 36 -6.27 2.35 -0.21
CA ALA A 36 -5.28 1.29 -0.25
C ALA A 36 -5.33 0.53 -1.57
N CYS A 37 -6.52 0.23 -2.07
CA CYS A 37 -6.67 -0.45 -3.36
C CYS A 37 -6.09 0.37 -4.50
N ARG A 38 -6.37 1.68 -4.53
CA ARG A 38 -5.81 2.58 -5.56
C ARG A 38 -4.30 2.63 -5.48
N GLN A 39 -3.75 2.78 -4.29
CA GLN A 39 -2.30 2.86 -4.10
C GLN A 39 -1.63 1.53 -4.44
N ALA A 40 -2.25 0.41 -4.09
CA ALA A 40 -1.70 -0.90 -4.41
C ALA A 40 -1.60 -1.10 -5.93
N GLN A 41 -2.61 -0.69 -6.68
CA GLN A 41 -2.57 -0.77 -8.15
C GLN A 41 -1.46 0.09 -8.73
N ARG A 42 -1.33 1.33 -8.23
CA ARG A 42 -0.25 2.22 -8.69
C ARG A 42 1.13 1.64 -8.39
N LEU A 43 1.32 1.11 -7.19
CA LEU A 43 2.58 0.50 -6.80
C LEU A 43 2.94 -0.69 -7.68
N MET A 44 1.96 -1.53 -7.99
CA MET A 44 2.17 -2.66 -8.89
C MET A 44 2.56 -2.18 -10.29
N ASP A 45 1.92 -1.12 -10.80
CA ASP A 45 2.26 -0.55 -12.09
C ASP A 45 3.65 0.05 -12.11
N GLU A 46 4.17 0.48 -10.95
CA GLU A 46 5.52 1.01 -10.80
C GLU A 46 6.58 -0.09 -10.63
N GLY A 47 6.18 -1.35 -10.63
CA GLY A 47 7.09 -2.47 -10.51
C GLY A 47 7.29 -3.01 -9.11
N ILE A 48 6.46 -2.60 -8.14
CA ILE A 48 6.51 -3.18 -6.79
C ILE A 48 6.07 -4.65 -6.86
N GLY A 49 6.92 -5.54 -6.38
CA GLY A 49 6.66 -6.98 -6.47
C GLY A 49 6.02 -7.59 -5.23
N CYS A 50 6.01 -6.86 -4.12
CA CYS A 50 5.44 -7.35 -2.86
C CYS A 50 4.84 -6.18 -2.10
N ILE A 51 3.60 -6.33 -1.63
CA ILE A 51 2.93 -5.32 -0.83
C ILE A 51 2.54 -5.96 0.50
N GLU A 52 3.00 -5.35 1.60
CA GLU A 52 2.64 -5.78 2.94
C GLU A 52 1.62 -4.81 3.52
N LEU A 53 0.72 -5.32 4.34
CA LEU A 53 -0.36 -4.54 4.95
C LEU A 53 -0.23 -4.59 6.46
N CYS A 54 -0.45 -3.45 7.14
CA CYS A 54 -0.43 -3.45 8.59
C CYS A 54 -1.68 -4.14 9.14
N GLY A 55 -1.62 -4.52 10.42
CA GLY A 55 -2.70 -5.27 11.06
C GLY A 55 -4.05 -4.55 11.11
N ALA A 56 -4.04 -3.23 10.95
CA ALA A 56 -5.29 -2.45 10.96
C ALA A 56 -6.22 -2.79 9.80
N PHE A 57 -5.71 -3.37 8.72
CA PHE A 57 -6.56 -3.81 7.60
C PHE A 57 -7.49 -4.95 7.97
N GLY A 58 -7.07 -5.81 8.86
CA GLY A 58 -7.82 -7.02 9.17
C GLY A 58 -7.88 -7.96 7.99
N GLU A 59 -8.60 -9.05 8.15
CA GLU A 59 -8.69 -10.07 7.12
C GLU A 59 -9.51 -9.59 5.92
N ALA A 60 -10.63 -8.91 6.18
CA ALA A 60 -11.50 -8.41 5.11
C ALA A 60 -10.81 -7.32 4.30
N GLY A 61 -10.11 -6.39 4.96
CA GLY A 61 -9.38 -5.34 4.27
C GLY A 61 -8.25 -5.89 3.40
N ALA A 62 -7.50 -6.86 3.93
CA ALA A 62 -6.44 -7.52 3.18
C ALA A 62 -6.99 -8.20 1.93
N ARG A 63 -8.12 -8.89 2.08
CA ARG A 63 -8.76 -9.58 0.95
C ARG A 63 -9.17 -8.59 -0.15
N ARG A 64 -9.70 -7.43 0.25
CA ARG A 64 -10.08 -6.39 -0.71
C ARG A 64 -8.87 -5.90 -1.52
N VAL A 65 -7.76 -5.64 -0.84
CA VAL A 65 -6.54 -5.18 -1.54
C VAL A 65 -6.02 -6.27 -2.47
N MET A 66 -6.02 -7.51 -2.03
CA MET A 66 -5.59 -8.63 -2.88
C MET A 66 -6.46 -8.76 -4.14
N GLN A 67 -7.77 -8.57 -4.01
CA GLN A 67 -8.67 -8.60 -5.16
C GLN A 67 -8.39 -7.46 -6.14
N ALA A 68 -8.02 -6.29 -5.63
CA ALA A 68 -7.73 -5.13 -6.46
C ALA A 68 -6.44 -5.29 -7.27
N THR A 69 -5.50 -6.09 -6.79
CA THR A 69 -4.21 -6.27 -7.46
C THR A 69 -4.15 -7.53 -8.32
N GLY A 70 -5.15 -8.34 -8.25
CA GLY A 70 -5.20 -9.60 -8.99
C GLY A 70 -4.46 -10.70 -8.27
#